data_3ab8e390f01f307d593fe21dec38527b
#
_entry.id   3ab8e390f01f307d593fe21dec38527b
#
_cell.length_a   1.000
_cell.length_b   1.000
_cell.length_c   1.000
_cell.angle_alpha   90.00
_cell.angle_beta   90.00
_cell.angle_gamma   90.00
#
_symmetry.space_group_name_H-M   'P 1'
#
loop_
_entity.id
_entity.type
_entity.pdbx_description
1 polymer ?
#
loop_
_entity_poly.entity_id
_entity_poly.type
_entity_poly.pdbx_seq_one_letter_code
_entity_poly.pdbx_strand_id
1 'polypeptide(L)'
;MADEEALLKQFAAQFAHGPNDADDTDAAAAAQHANNPENQAATNAEQSSTSFDTQQFLNGLDAIFDRHAAATEAGPYLEQAMVDAENAGDEAGLLTVLNETMGFYRSQGRHKDNQWIVQRALELAARMGLTTGTSEAWATTLINCATAMRAAKQYDQAEDLYHQAQDVCRHSLAPTDRRLAALHNNLSMLYSETNRPDKAELELREALRIIEASSVNPDEDIDVASSHTNLALRSEEHTSE
;
A
#
# COMPACT_ATOMS: atom_id res chain seq x y z
N MET A 1 -3.93 5.82 -20.16
CA MET A 1 -5.25 6.39 -19.80
C MET A 1 -6.39 5.38 -19.97
N ALA A 2 -6.62 4.76 -21.15
CA ALA A 2 -7.69 3.75 -21.31
C ALA A 2 -7.40 2.47 -20.52
N ASP A 3 -6.15 2.05 -20.40
CA ASP A 3 -5.75 0.82 -19.69
C ASP A 3 -5.82 0.95 -18.16
N GLU A 4 -5.51 2.12 -17.60
CA GLU A 4 -5.61 2.39 -16.16
C GLU A 4 -7.05 2.42 -15.66
N GLU A 5 -7.92 3.09 -16.40
CA GLU A 5 -9.36 3.12 -16.09
C GLU A 5 -9.99 1.73 -16.24
N ALA A 6 -9.52 0.93 -17.19
CA ALA A 6 -9.92 -0.46 -17.36
C ALA A 6 -9.45 -1.32 -16.20
N LEU A 7 -8.23 -1.15 -15.71
CA LEU A 7 -7.68 -1.87 -14.56
C LEU A 7 -8.46 -1.53 -13.29
N LEU A 8 -8.70 -0.25 -13.01
CA LEU A 8 -9.50 0.18 -11.86
C LEU A 8 -10.94 -0.33 -11.93
N LYS A 9 -11.57 -0.35 -13.12
CA LYS A 9 -12.90 -0.94 -13.32
C LYS A 9 -12.89 -2.46 -13.14
N GLN A 10 -11.84 -3.14 -13.57
CA GLN A 10 -11.67 -4.57 -13.39
C GLN A 10 -11.52 -4.92 -11.90
N PHE A 11 -10.73 -4.13 -11.14
CA PHE A 11 -10.62 -4.25 -9.69
C PHE A 11 -11.95 -3.98 -9.00
N ALA A 12 -12.62 -2.88 -9.33
CA ALA A 12 -13.93 -2.54 -8.76
C ALA A 12 -14.99 -3.62 -9.03
N ALA A 13 -15.02 -4.17 -10.24
CA ALA A 13 -15.97 -5.24 -10.60
C ALA A 13 -15.70 -6.56 -9.87
N GLN A 14 -14.43 -6.84 -9.53
CA GLN A 14 -14.02 -8.07 -8.87
C GLN A 14 -14.34 -8.07 -7.37
N PHE A 15 -14.46 -6.89 -6.75
CA PHE A 15 -14.73 -6.71 -5.32
C PHE A 15 -16.09 -6.04 -5.02
N ALA A 16 -16.95 -5.83 -6.01
CA ALA A 16 -18.29 -5.25 -5.86
C ALA A 16 -19.25 -6.06 -4.97
N HIS A 17 -18.84 -7.23 -4.49
CA HIS A 17 -19.56 -8.07 -3.54
C HIS A 17 -18.79 -8.19 -2.24
N GLY A 18 -18.67 -7.07 -1.50
CA GLY A 18 -18.19 -7.08 -0.11
C GLY A 18 -19.22 -7.74 0.83
N PRO A 19 -18.80 -8.21 2.02
CA PRO A 19 -19.67 -9.00 2.92
C PRO A 19 -20.78 -8.22 3.64
N ASN A 20 -21.12 -6.99 3.23
CA ASN A 20 -22.13 -6.15 3.88
C ASN A 20 -23.18 -5.61 2.90
N ASP A 21 -23.93 -6.50 2.21
CA ASP A 21 -25.26 -6.16 1.68
C ASP A 21 -26.33 -6.54 2.72
N ALA A 22 -26.35 -5.83 3.85
CA ALA A 22 -27.42 -5.88 4.79
C ALA A 22 -27.73 -4.46 5.30
N ASP A 23 -28.86 -3.94 4.82
CA ASP A 23 -29.65 -2.87 5.42
C ASP A 23 -29.17 -1.41 5.29
N ASP A 24 -29.34 -0.85 4.10
CA ASP A 24 -29.38 0.61 3.86
C ASP A 24 -30.84 1.07 3.71
N THR A 25 -31.63 1.04 4.78
CA THR A 25 -33.02 1.61 4.75
C THR A 25 -33.27 2.76 5.73
N ASP A 26 -32.27 3.27 6.45
CA ASP A 26 -32.49 4.32 7.46
C ASP A 26 -31.81 5.70 7.15
N ALA A 27 -31.24 5.91 5.97
CA ALA A 27 -30.61 7.21 5.65
C ALA A 27 -31.57 8.29 5.12
N ALA A 28 -32.83 7.99 4.88
CA ALA A 28 -33.80 8.93 4.26
C ALA A 28 -34.59 9.80 5.26
N ALA A 29 -34.51 9.57 6.56
CA ALA A 29 -35.31 10.28 7.57
C ALA A 29 -34.63 11.50 8.22
N ALA A 30 -33.35 11.74 8.00
CA ALA A 30 -32.60 12.82 8.67
C ALA A 30 -32.53 14.16 7.89
N ALA A 31 -33.06 14.25 6.67
CA ALA A 31 -32.88 15.40 5.78
C ALA A 31 -33.95 16.47 5.84
N GLN A 32 -34.91 16.45 6.78
CA GLN A 32 -36.04 17.38 6.77
C GLN A 32 -36.16 18.40 7.93
N HIS A 33 -35.12 18.60 8.75
CA HIS A 33 -35.19 19.55 9.88
C HIS A 33 -34.08 20.58 9.98
N ALA A 34 -33.51 21.04 8.88
CA ALA A 34 -32.49 22.08 8.91
C ALA A 34 -32.86 23.29 8.03
N ASN A 35 -33.88 24.03 8.38
CA ASN A 35 -34.13 25.37 7.84
C ASN A 35 -34.76 26.28 8.89
N ASN A 36 -33.95 26.78 9.83
CA ASN A 36 -34.33 27.89 10.72
C ASN A 36 -33.17 28.88 10.82
N PRO A 37 -33.35 30.17 10.40
CA PRO A 37 -32.26 31.15 10.32
C PRO A 37 -31.67 31.58 11.65
N GLU A 38 -32.24 31.24 12.79
CA GLU A 38 -31.71 31.59 14.13
C GLU A 38 -30.61 30.66 14.63
N ASN A 39 -30.35 29.53 13.94
CA ASN A 39 -29.29 28.57 14.33
C ASN A 39 -27.97 28.75 13.56
N GLN A 40 -27.89 29.76 12.67
CA GLN A 40 -26.65 29.99 11.88
C GLN A 40 -25.58 30.79 12.64
N ALA A 41 -25.92 31.42 13.78
CA ALA A 41 -24.95 32.19 14.55
C ALA A 41 -24.20 31.35 15.61
N ALA A 42 -24.70 30.17 15.97
CA ALA A 42 -24.08 29.32 16.99
C ALA A 42 -23.20 28.20 16.43
N THR A 43 -23.30 27.90 15.14
CA THR A 43 -22.51 26.83 14.48
C THR A 43 -21.18 27.28 13.91
N ASN A 44 -20.88 28.57 13.90
CA ASN A 44 -19.62 29.11 13.39
C ASN A 44 -18.48 29.22 14.43
N ALA A 45 -18.68 28.68 15.63
CA ALA A 45 -17.68 28.82 16.72
C ALA A 45 -16.91 27.50 17.06
N GLU A 46 -17.26 26.36 16.47
CA GLU A 46 -16.63 25.07 16.82
C GLU A 46 -16.23 24.19 15.62
N GLN A 47 -16.07 24.76 14.44
CA GLN A 47 -15.32 24.07 13.37
C GLN A 47 -13.86 24.55 13.43
N SER A 48 -13.14 24.23 14.51
CA SER A 48 -11.71 24.03 14.38
C SER A 48 -11.56 22.75 13.53
N SER A 49 -11.29 22.90 12.24
CA SER A 49 -10.84 21.80 11.39
C SER A 49 -9.55 21.28 12.03
N THR A 50 -9.68 20.25 12.88
CA THR A 50 -8.51 19.52 13.36
C THR A 50 -7.92 18.85 12.13
N SER A 51 -6.83 19.42 11.59
CA SER A 51 -6.08 18.79 10.52
C SER A 51 -5.58 17.44 11.04
N PHE A 52 -5.65 16.40 10.22
CA PHE A 52 -5.05 15.10 10.55
C PHE A 52 -3.53 15.26 10.58
N ASP A 53 -2.90 14.87 11.69
CA ASP A 53 -1.45 14.91 11.85
C ASP A 53 -0.85 13.55 11.48
N THR A 54 -0.46 13.41 10.23
CA THR A 54 0.14 12.19 9.69
C THR A 54 1.42 11.79 10.44
N GLN A 55 2.25 12.76 10.86
CA GLN A 55 3.48 12.46 11.61
C GLN A 55 3.18 11.94 13.02
N GLN A 56 2.20 12.53 13.68
CA GLN A 56 1.74 12.05 14.99
C GLN A 56 1.15 10.64 14.88
N PHE A 57 0.39 10.38 13.83
CA PHE A 57 -0.14 9.06 13.52
C PHE A 57 0.98 8.02 13.37
N LEU A 58 1.99 8.28 12.52
CA LEU A 58 3.11 7.37 12.31
C LEU A 58 3.90 7.12 13.61
N ASN A 59 4.22 8.17 14.36
CA ASN A 59 4.91 8.04 15.65
C ASN A 59 4.10 7.19 16.66
N GLY A 60 2.77 7.33 16.65
CA GLY A 60 1.88 6.54 17.50
C GLY A 60 1.85 5.07 17.11
N LEU A 61 1.84 4.78 15.80
CA LEU A 61 1.89 3.41 15.28
C LEU A 61 3.24 2.76 15.62
N ASP A 62 4.37 3.45 15.40
CA ASP A 62 5.70 2.96 15.77
C ASP A 62 5.79 2.65 17.25
N ALA A 63 5.27 3.52 18.12
CA ALA A 63 5.25 3.28 19.57
C ALA A 63 4.43 2.05 19.97
N ILE A 64 3.39 1.69 19.21
CA ILE A 64 2.62 0.44 19.41
C ILE A 64 3.48 -0.79 19.05
N PHE A 65 4.23 -0.73 17.95
CA PHE A 65 5.13 -1.80 17.54
C PHE A 65 6.31 -1.96 18.49
N ASP A 66 6.94 -0.87 18.92
CA ASP A 66 8.11 -0.87 19.83
C ASP A 66 7.82 -1.54 21.17
N ARG A 67 6.61 -1.35 21.70
CA ARG A 67 6.18 -2.01 22.95
C ARG A 67 5.53 -3.39 22.74
N HIS A 68 5.60 -3.94 21.52
CA HIS A 68 5.06 -5.26 21.16
C HIS A 68 3.53 -5.40 21.39
N ALA A 69 2.78 -4.30 21.30
CA ALA A 69 1.33 -4.26 21.49
C ALA A 69 0.53 -4.37 20.18
N ALA A 70 1.19 -4.62 19.04
CA ALA A 70 0.58 -4.60 17.71
C ALA A 70 -0.63 -5.54 17.57
N ALA A 71 -0.59 -6.73 18.20
CA ALA A 71 -1.67 -7.70 18.11
C ALA A 71 -3.02 -7.21 18.67
N THR A 72 -2.99 -6.30 19.65
CA THR A 72 -4.18 -5.81 20.36
C THR A 72 -4.52 -4.36 20.06
N GLU A 73 -3.54 -3.53 19.74
CA GLU A 73 -3.72 -2.08 19.67
C GLU A 73 -3.62 -1.53 18.24
N ALA A 74 -2.83 -2.15 17.34
CA ALA A 74 -2.61 -1.57 16.03
C ALA A 74 -3.88 -1.55 15.16
N GLY A 75 -4.71 -2.61 15.19
CA GLY A 75 -5.96 -2.65 14.45
C GLY A 75 -6.90 -1.50 14.80
N PRO A 76 -7.34 -1.36 16.07
CA PRO A 76 -8.19 -0.25 16.51
C PRO A 76 -7.56 1.13 16.25
N TYR A 77 -6.24 1.27 16.39
CA TYR A 77 -5.54 2.52 16.13
C TYR A 77 -5.61 2.93 14.65
N LEU A 78 -5.37 1.98 13.73
CA LEU A 78 -5.46 2.20 12.30
C LEU A 78 -6.89 2.52 11.85
N GLU A 79 -7.89 1.79 12.40
CA GLU A 79 -9.30 2.04 12.12
C GLU A 79 -9.73 3.46 12.57
N GLN A 80 -9.30 3.89 13.75
CA GLN A 80 -9.56 5.25 14.23
C GLN A 80 -8.86 6.30 13.37
N ALA A 81 -7.59 6.07 12.99
CA ALA A 81 -6.84 7.00 12.14
C ALA A 81 -7.47 7.17 10.75
N MET A 82 -8.06 6.12 10.16
CA MET A 82 -8.82 6.24 8.91
C MET A 82 -10.02 7.18 9.07
N VAL A 83 -10.78 7.04 10.16
CA VAL A 83 -11.94 7.90 10.45
C VAL A 83 -11.49 9.35 10.68
N ASP A 84 -10.41 9.55 11.42
CA ASP A 84 -9.90 10.89 11.74
C ASP A 84 -9.40 11.62 10.47
N ALA A 85 -8.68 10.92 9.58
CA ALA A 85 -8.22 11.46 8.30
C ALA A 85 -9.40 11.80 7.36
N GLU A 86 -10.44 10.95 7.33
CA GLU A 86 -11.66 11.21 6.56
C GLU A 86 -12.41 12.44 7.09
N ASN A 87 -12.62 12.53 8.39
CA ASN A 87 -13.30 13.66 9.02
C ASN A 87 -12.54 14.97 8.82
N ALA A 88 -11.20 14.91 8.76
CA ALA A 88 -10.35 16.05 8.43
C ALA A 88 -10.37 16.41 6.94
N GLY A 89 -10.86 15.54 6.07
CA GLY A 89 -10.79 15.68 4.61
C GLY A 89 -9.35 15.60 4.07
N ASP A 90 -8.44 14.97 4.82
CA ASP A 90 -7.03 14.81 4.43
C ASP A 90 -6.83 13.54 3.61
N GLU A 91 -6.98 13.64 2.30
CA GLU A 91 -6.82 12.52 1.37
C GLU A 91 -5.37 11.96 1.38
N ALA A 92 -4.36 12.80 1.57
CA ALA A 92 -2.97 12.36 1.63
C ALA A 92 -2.66 11.60 2.92
N GLY A 93 -3.15 12.12 4.05
CA GLY A 93 -3.11 11.43 5.33
C GLY A 93 -3.85 10.09 5.29
N LEU A 94 -5.06 10.07 4.73
CA LEU A 94 -5.84 8.85 4.55
C LEU A 94 -5.09 7.81 3.71
N LEU A 95 -4.46 8.22 2.60
CA LEU A 95 -3.68 7.31 1.75
C LEU A 95 -2.50 6.70 2.53
N THR A 96 -1.85 7.48 3.38
CA THR A 96 -0.79 7.00 4.28
C THR A 96 -1.34 5.96 5.25
N VAL A 97 -2.47 6.22 5.92
CA VAL A 97 -3.10 5.27 6.85
C VAL A 97 -3.50 3.97 6.14
N LEU A 98 -4.04 4.05 4.91
CA LEU A 98 -4.38 2.86 4.11
C LEU A 98 -3.12 2.04 3.78
N ASN A 99 -2.00 2.68 3.42
CA ASN A 99 -0.74 1.99 3.17
C ASN A 99 -0.22 1.24 4.40
N GLU A 100 -0.24 1.86 5.58
CA GLU A 100 0.15 1.21 6.84
C GLU A 100 -0.80 0.06 7.19
N THR A 101 -2.10 0.25 6.98
CA THR A 101 -3.12 -0.79 7.20
C THR A 101 -2.90 -2.00 6.30
N MET A 102 -2.53 -1.81 5.02
CA MET A 102 -2.20 -2.93 4.12
C MET A 102 -1.04 -3.77 4.66
N GLY A 103 0.01 -3.11 5.17
CA GLY A 103 1.15 -3.79 5.80
C GLY A 103 0.74 -4.58 7.04
N PHE A 104 -0.03 -3.97 7.92
CA PHE A 104 -0.53 -4.60 9.14
C PHE A 104 -1.45 -5.79 8.84
N TYR A 105 -2.47 -5.64 7.99
CA TYR A 105 -3.39 -6.74 7.67
C TYR A 105 -2.67 -7.91 6.99
N ARG A 106 -1.67 -7.63 6.16
CA ARG A 106 -0.81 -8.67 5.57
C ARG A 106 -0.07 -9.44 6.66
N SER A 107 0.54 -8.77 7.63
CA SER A 107 1.26 -9.41 8.75
C SER A 107 0.35 -10.28 9.62
N GLN A 108 -0.94 -9.94 9.70
CA GLN A 108 -1.95 -10.69 10.44
C GLN A 108 -2.63 -11.80 9.61
N GLY A 109 -2.26 -11.98 8.34
CA GLY A 109 -2.93 -12.93 7.44
C GLY A 109 -4.38 -12.56 7.08
N ARG A 110 -4.80 -11.31 7.30
CA ARG A 110 -6.15 -10.81 7.02
C ARG A 110 -6.31 -10.46 5.53
N HIS A 111 -6.06 -11.43 4.67
CA HIS A 111 -6.00 -11.18 3.22
C HIS A 111 -7.31 -10.68 2.62
N LYS A 112 -8.47 -11.16 3.10
CA LYS A 112 -9.78 -10.71 2.61
C LYS A 112 -10.06 -9.25 2.97
N ASP A 113 -9.82 -8.87 4.22
CA ASP A 113 -10.00 -7.49 4.67
C ASP A 113 -9.02 -6.57 3.94
N ASN A 114 -7.82 -7.06 3.67
CA ASN A 114 -6.79 -6.31 2.95
C ASN A 114 -7.16 -6.02 1.49
N GLN A 115 -7.93 -6.87 0.82
CA GLN A 115 -8.43 -6.60 -0.53
C GLN A 115 -9.30 -5.34 -0.58
N TRP A 116 -10.16 -5.15 0.43
CA TRP A 116 -10.97 -3.93 0.53
C TRP A 116 -10.09 -2.67 0.74
N ILE A 117 -9.05 -2.75 1.59
CA ILE A 117 -8.12 -1.65 1.79
C ILE A 117 -7.37 -1.32 0.49
N VAL A 118 -6.93 -2.34 -0.26
CA VAL A 118 -6.28 -2.15 -1.57
C VAL A 118 -7.18 -1.41 -2.54
N GLN A 119 -8.43 -1.86 -2.70
CA GLN A 119 -9.39 -1.19 -3.58
C GLN A 119 -9.56 0.28 -3.19
N ARG A 120 -9.76 0.54 -1.90
CA ARG A 120 -9.94 1.90 -1.37
C ARG A 120 -8.74 2.80 -1.62
N ALA A 121 -7.52 2.27 -1.47
CA ALA A 121 -6.29 3.01 -1.73
C ALA A 121 -6.13 3.35 -3.21
N LEU A 122 -6.43 2.42 -4.13
CA LEU A 122 -6.39 2.66 -5.57
C LEU A 122 -7.44 3.70 -6.01
N GLU A 123 -8.67 3.61 -5.51
CA GLU A 123 -9.75 4.58 -5.78
C GLU A 123 -9.39 5.98 -5.25
N LEU A 124 -8.82 6.05 -4.05
CA LEU A 124 -8.36 7.31 -3.46
C LEU A 124 -7.23 7.92 -4.29
N ALA A 125 -6.22 7.14 -4.67
CA ALA A 125 -5.11 7.60 -5.50
C ALA A 125 -5.59 8.11 -6.87
N ALA A 126 -6.57 7.44 -7.48
CA ALA A 126 -7.19 7.88 -8.73
C ALA A 126 -7.92 9.22 -8.55
N ARG A 127 -8.68 9.38 -7.49
CA ARG A 127 -9.40 10.60 -7.16
C ARG A 127 -8.46 11.78 -6.89
N MET A 128 -7.32 11.52 -6.26
CA MET A 128 -6.24 12.49 -6.05
C MET A 128 -5.45 12.82 -7.34
N GLY A 129 -5.71 12.14 -8.47
CA GLY A 129 -4.99 12.33 -9.72
C GLY A 129 -3.56 11.77 -9.73
N LEU A 130 -3.21 10.87 -8.80
CA LEU A 130 -1.86 10.30 -8.70
C LEU A 130 -1.54 9.32 -9.82
N THR A 131 -2.55 8.66 -10.40
CA THR A 131 -2.40 7.57 -11.39
C THR A 131 -1.77 8.03 -12.71
N THR A 132 -1.81 9.31 -13.02
CA THR A 132 -1.19 9.90 -14.24
C THR A 132 0.20 10.47 -13.99
N GLY A 133 0.70 10.37 -12.75
CA GLY A 133 1.94 10.97 -12.31
C GLY A 133 3.04 9.96 -12.00
N THR A 134 4.21 10.50 -11.68
CA THR A 134 5.38 9.75 -11.24
C THR A 134 5.69 10.05 -9.77
N SER A 135 4.66 10.23 -8.92
CA SER A 135 4.86 10.57 -7.51
C SER A 135 5.34 9.36 -6.70
N GLU A 136 6.17 9.62 -5.70
CA GLU A 136 6.63 8.58 -4.77
C GLU A 136 5.47 7.96 -3.99
N ALA A 137 4.45 8.75 -3.64
CA ALA A 137 3.26 8.24 -2.96
C ALA A 137 2.50 7.21 -3.82
N TRP A 138 2.42 7.45 -5.15
CA TRP A 138 1.82 6.50 -6.08
C TRP A 138 2.64 5.21 -6.19
N ALA A 139 3.97 5.33 -6.36
CA ALA A 139 4.86 4.16 -6.38
C ALA A 139 4.73 3.30 -5.11
N THR A 140 4.74 3.94 -3.94
CA THR A 140 4.57 3.27 -2.65
C THR A 140 3.22 2.55 -2.56
N THR A 141 2.14 3.22 -2.95
CA THR A 141 0.79 2.64 -2.94
C THR A 141 0.71 1.42 -3.86
N LEU A 142 1.25 1.50 -5.08
CA LEU A 142 1.30 0.37 -6.02
C LEU A 142 2.06 -0.83 -5.46
N ILE A 143 3.24 -0.59 -4.84
CA ILE A 143 4.05 -1.66 -4.23
C ILE A 143 3.30 -2.33 -3.08
N ASN A 144 2.65 -1.55 -2.22
CA ASN A 144 1.88 -2.09 -1.09
C ASN A 144 0.66 -2.88 -1.57
N CYS A 145 -0.08 -2.37 -2.56
CA CYS A 145 -1.19 -3.09 -3.20
C CYS A 145 -0.72 -4.40 -3.83
N ALA A 146 0.35 -4.37 -4.62
CA ALA A 146 0.92 -5.55 -5.25
C ALA A 146 1.36 -6.60 -4.23
N THR A 147 2.00 -6.16 -3.13
CA THR A 147 2.44 -7.05 -2.06
C THR A 147 1.26 -7.68 -1.31
N ALA A 148 0.17 -6.93 -1.11
CA ALA A 148 -1.06 -7.43 -0.53
C ALA A 148 -1.74 -8.46 -1.45
N MET A 149 -1.80 -8.20 -2.77
CA MET A 149 -2.35 -9.13 -3.76
C MET A 149 -1.53 -10.42 -3.85
N ARG A 150 -0.18 -10.32 -3.84
CA ARG A 150 0.69 -11.51 -3.80
C ARG A 150 0.43 -12.36 -2.57
N ALA A 151 0.32 -11.75 -1.39
CA ALA A 151 0.00 -12.46 -0.13
C ALA A 151 -1.39 -13.12 -0.18
N ALA A 152 -2.33 -12.55 -0.93
CA ALA A 152 -3.65 -13.14 -1.19
C ALA A 152 -3.63 -14.18 -2.35
N LYS A 153 -2.45 -14.48 -2.93
CA LYS A 153 -2.23 -15.38 -4.07
C LYS A 153 -2.92 -14.94 -5.36
N GLN A 154 -3.20 -13.65 -5.48
CA GLN A 154 -3.72 -13.03 -6.71
C GLN A 154 -2.52 -12.57 -7.56
N TYR A 155 -1.79 -13.53 -8.09
CA TYR A 155 -0.46 -13.32 -8.66
C TYR A 155 -0.47 -12.47 -9.94
N ASP A 156 -1.45 -12.64 -10.82
CA ASP A 156 -1.54 -11.88 -12.06
C ASP A 156 -1.73 -10.38 -11.75
N GLN A 157 -2.62 -10.07 -10.81
CA GLN A 157 -2.88 -8.69 -10.39
C GLN A 157 -1.67 -8.10 -9.66
N ALA A 158 -0.99 -8.90 -8.84
CA ALA A 158 0.24 -8.48 -8.17
C ALA A 158 1.34 -8.16 -9.19
N GLU A 159 1.51 -8.98 -10.23
CA GLU A 159 2.49 -8.74 -11.29
C GLU A 159 2.22 -7.43 -12.02
N ASP A 160 0.97 -7.19 -12.43
CA ASP A 160 0.56 -5.97 -13.11
C ASP A 160 0.84 -4.72 -12.27
N LEU A 161 0.51 -4.75 -10.98
CA LEU A 161 0.76 -3.63 -10.06
C LEU A 161 2.26 -3.40 -9.81
N TYR A 162 3.05 -4.47 -9.70
CA TYR A 162 4.51 -4.34 -9.58
C TYR A 162 5.13 -3.73 -10.83
N HIS A 163 4.67 -4.11 -12.03
CA HIS A 163 5.17 -3.51 -13.26
C HIS A 163 4.81 -2.04 -13.37
N GLN A 164 3.59 -1.65 -13.01
CA GLN A 164 3.22 -0.24 -12.93
C GLN A 164 4.12 0.52 -11.93
N ALA A 165 4.36 -0.06 -10.74
CA ALA A 165 5.27 0.54 -9.76
C ALA A 165 6.68 0.69 -10.32
N GLN A 166 7.18 -0.30 -11.07
CA GLN A 166 8.50 -0.27 -11.70
C GLN A 166 8.59 0.87 -12.73
N ASP A 167 7.55 1.07 -13.54
CA ASP A 167 7.53 2.16 -14.50
C ASP A 167 7.50 3.53 -13.83
N VAL A 168 6.70 3.70 -12.77
CA VAL A 168 6.69 4.94 -11.98
C VAL A 168 8.06 5.19 -11.34
N CYS A 169 8.64 4.19 -10.69
CA CYS A 169 9.95 4.31 -10.04
C CYS A 169 11.08 4.64 -11.02
N ARG A 170 11.09 4.04 -12.21
CA ARG A 170 12.11 4.33 -13.25
C ARG A 170 12.08 5.78 -13.71
N HIS A 171 10.93 6.45 -13.65
CA HIS A 171 10.78 7.85 -14.05
C HIS A 171 11.02 8.85 -12.91
N SER A 172 10.87 8.40 -11.65
CA SER A 172 10.91 9.29 -10.47
C SER A 172 12.15 9.12 -9.61
N LEU A 173 12.84 7.98 -9.69
CA LEU A 173 13.95 7.65 -8.80
C LEU A 173 15.29 7.59 -9.55
N ALA A 174 16.38 7.79 -8.81
CA ALA A 174 17.72 7.53 -9.33
C ALA A 174 17.89 6.02 -9.62
N PRO A 175 18.67 5.62 -10.65
CA PRO A 175 18.89 4.20 -10.99
C PRO A 175 19.55 3.37 -9.87
N THR A 176 20.12 4.03 -8.87
CA THR A 176 20.74 3.42 -7.70
C THR A 176 19.91 3.57 -6.42
N ASP A 177 18.64 3.97 -6.55
CA ASP A 177 17.75 4.12 -5.40
C ASP A 177 17.39 2.74 -4.84
N ARG A 178 17.61 2.52 -3.54
CA ARG A 178 17.35 1.24 -2.86
C ARG A 178 15.89 0.80 -2.91
N ARG A 179 14.95 1.72 -3.13
CA ARG A 179 13.53 1.39 -3.33
C ARG A 179 13.30 0.57 -4.60
N LEU A 180 14.10 0.82 -5.66
CA LEU A 180 14.09 -0.04 -6.86
C LEU A 180 14.58 -1.45 -6.54
N ALA A 181 15.61 -1.60 -5.73
CA ALA A 181 16.08 -2.92 -5.31
C ALA A 181 15.01 -3.68 -4.51
N ALA A 182 14.32 -3.00 -3.59
CA ALA A 182 13.20 -3.59 -2.85
C ALA A 182 12.07 -4.07 -3.79
N LEU A 183 11.75 -3.30 -4.83
CA LEU A 183 10.75 -3.67 -5.85
C LEU A 183 11.20 -4.92 -6.63
N HIS A 184 12.45 -4.97 -7.08
CA HIS A 184 13.02 -6.16 -7.75
C HIS A 184 13.01 -7.40 -6.84
N ASN A 185 13.30 -7.25 -5.54
CA ASN A 185 13.16 -8.34 -4.57
C ASN A 185 11.70 -8.84 -4.46
N ASN A 186 10.73 -7.94 -4.43
CA ASN A 186 9.31 -8.32 -4.40
C ASN A 186 8.88 -9.06 -5.67
N LEU A 187 9.33 -8.63 -6.84
CA LEU A 187 9.10 -9.33 -8.11
C LEU A 187 9.75 -10.71 -8.12
N SER A 188 10.96 -10.85 -7.58
CA SER A 188 11.63 -12.15 -7.48
C SER A 188 10.84 -13.14 -6.62
N MET A 189 10.28 -12.66 -5.50
CA MET A 189 9.40 -13.48 -4.64
C MET A 189 8.15 -13.93 -5.39
N LEU A 190 7.50 -13.01 -6.13
CA LEU A 190 6.34 -13.33 -6.97
C LEU A 190 6.68 -14.41 -8.01
N TYR A 191 7.78 -14.23 -8.74
CA TYR A 191 8.20 -15.19 -9.78
C TYR A 191 8.56 -16.56 -9.20
N SER A 192 9.12 -16.58 -8.00
CA SER A 192 9.39 -17.81 -7.27
C SER A 192 8.11 -18.56 -6.88
N GLU A 193 7.15 -17.84 -6.31
CA GLU A 193 5.86 -18.40 -5.89
C GLU A 193 5.01 -18.87 -7.09
N THR A 194 5.30 -18.38 -8.29
CA THR A 194 4.63 -18.75 -9.54
C THR A 194 5.43 -19.69 -10.43
N ASN A 195 6.48 -20.35 -9.89
CA ASN A 195 7.34 -21.30 -10.57
C ASN A 195 7.99 -20.76 -11.86
N ARG A 196 8.54 -19.55 -11.76
CA ARG A 196 9.27 -18.84 -12.83
C ARG A 196 10.69 -18.49 -12.36
N PRO A 197 11.54 -19.51 -12.07
CA PRO A 197 12.82 -19.31 -11.40
C PRO A 197 13.80 -18.44 -12.19
N ASP A 198 13.84 -18.56 -13.53
CA ASP A 198 14.72 -17.73 -14.37
C ASP A 198 14.41 -16.24 -14.23
N LYS A 199 13.12 -15.88 -14.16
CA LYS A 199 12.70 -14.50 -13.93
C LYS A 199 13.05 -14.04 -12.51
N ALA A 200 12.85 -14.91 -11.51
CA ALA A 200 13.18 -14.61 -10.13
C ALA A 200 14.69 -14.32 -9.96
N GLU A 201 15.55 -15.11 -10.60
CA GLU A 201 17.00 -14.90 -10.57
C GLU A 201 17.40 -13.59 -11.24
N LEU A 202 16.80 -13.25 -12.37
CA LEU A 202 17.05 -11.99 -13.06
C LEU A 202 16.72 -10.78 -12.17
N GLU A 203 15.58 -10.82 -11.50
CA GLU A 203 15.16 -9.75 -10.60
C GLU A 203 16.09 -9.63 -9.37
N LEU A 204 16.53 -10.75 -8.80
CA LEU A 204 17.50 -10.74 -7.68
C LEU A 204 18.85 -10.15 -8.09
N ARG A 205 19.34 -10.46 -9.29
CA ARG A 205 20.59 -9.89 -9.81
C ARG A 205 20.48 -8.38 -9.99
N GLU A 206 19.34 -7.90 -10.48
CA GLU A 206 19.13 -6.47 -10.64
C GLU A 206 19.01 -5.77 -9.28
N ALA A 207 18.31 -6.36 -8.30
CA ALA A 207 18.27 -5.86 -6.94
C ALA A 207 19.68 -5.73 -6.34
N LEU A 208 20.50 -6.78 -6.46
CA LEU A 208 21.87 -6.79 -5.97
C LEU A 208 22.73 -5.71 -6.64
N ARG A 209 22.65 -5.58 -7.97
CA ARG A 209 23.36 -4.54 -8.73
C ARG A 209 23.06 -3.13 -8.21
N ILE A 210 21.78 -2.87 -7.89
CA ILE A 210 21.33 -1.56 -7.38
C ILE A 210 21.88 -1.32 -5.97
N ILE A 211 21.81 -2.33 -5.09
CA ILE A 211 22.28 -2.22 -3.70
C ILE A 211 23.81 -2.02 -3.67
N GLU A 212 24.57 -2.79 -4.43
CA GLU A 212 26.03 -2.64 -4.55
C GLU A 212 26.42 -1.24 -5.06
N ALA A 213 25.70 -0.75 -6.08
CA ALA A 213 25.95 0.58 -6.65
C ALA A 213 25.57 1.73 -5.70
N SER A 214 24.69 1.50 -4.74
CA SER A 214 24.23 2.48 -3.74
C SER A 214 25.03 2.42 -2.43
N SER A 215 25.79 1.34 -2.20
CA SER A 215 26.51 1.13 -0.97
C SER A 215 27.86 1.87 -0.98
N VAL A 216 28.18 2.51 0.13
CA VAL A 216 29.50 3.15 0.34
C VAL A 216 30.57 2.10 0.64
N ASN A 217 30.20 1.01 1.29
CA ASN A 217 31.06 -0.12 1.63
C ASN A 217 30.29 -1.44 1.44
N PRO A 218 30.25 -1.98 0.19
CA PRO A 218 29.47 -3.18 -0.11
C PRO A 218 29.81 -4.40 0.73
N ASP A 219 31.08 -4.55 1.12
CA ASP A 219 31.55 -5.71 1.90
C ASP A 219 31.01 -5.73 3.35
N GLU A 220 30.58 -4.60 3.87
CA GLU A 220 30.02 -4.44 5.22
C GLU A 220 28.50 -4.20 5.21
N ASP A 221 27.91 -4.09 4.04
CA ASP A 221 26.48 -3.80 3.87
C ASP A 221 25.65 -5.08 4.04
N ILE A 222 24.79 -5.12 5.09
CA ILE A 222 23.94 -6.26 5.40
C ILE A 222 22.96 -6.57 4.25
N ASP A 223 22.49 -5.57 3.54
CA ASP A 223 21.56 -5.76 2.42
C ASP A 223 22.26 -6.42 1.23
N VAL A 224 23.55 -6.08 0.97
CA VAL A 224 24.38 -6.76 -0.01
C VAL A 224 24.57 -8.22 0.37
N ALA A 225 24.96 -8.50 1.62
CA ALA A 225 25.15 -9.86 2.11
C ALA A 225 23.87 -10.70 2.04
N SER A 226 22.73 -10.11 2.41
CA SER A 226 21.42 -10.76 2.34
C SER A 226 21.01 -11.07 0.90
N SER A 227 21.28 -10.14 -0.04
CA SER A 227 20.95 -10.32 -1.45
C SER A 227 21.82 -11.41 -2.10
N HIS A 228 23.11 -11.49 -1.78
CA HIS A 228 23.98 -12.58 -2.20
C HIS A 228 23.52 -13.94 -1.66
N THR A 229 23.10 -14.00 -0.40
CA THR A 229 22.58 -15.23 0.22
C THR A 229 21.31 -15.71 -0.50
N ASN A 230 20.38 -14.79 -0.79
CA ASN A 230 19.14 -15.11 -1.50
C ASN A 230 19.42 -15.62 -2.92
N LEU A 231 20.38 -15.02 -3.61
CA LEU A 231 20.79 -15.45 -4.94
C LEU A 231 21.47 -16.83 -4.92
N ALA A 232 22.36 -17.10 -3.95
CA ALA A 232 23.05 -18.36 -3.80
C ALA A 232 22.06 -19.52 -3.54
N LEU A 233 21.11 -19.33 -2.60
CA LEU A 233 20.07 -20.33 -2.31
C LEU A 233 19.24 -20.70 -3.54
N ARG A 234 18.93 -19.73 -4.40
CA ARG A 234 18.22 -19.95 -5.66
C ARG A 234 19.03 -20.76 -6.68
N SER A 235 20.33 -20.45 -6.79
CA SER A 235 21.20 -21.16 -7.73
C SER A 235 21.38 -22.64 -7.34
N GLU A 236 21.35 -22.95 -6.03
CA GLU A 236 21.42 -24.32 -5.53
C GLU A 236 20.13 -25.11 -5.79
N GLU A 237 18.95 -24.48 -5.66
CA GLU A 237 17.66 -25.11 -6.00
C GLU A 237 17.62 -25.53 -7.47
N HIS A 238 18.15 -24.70 -8.37
CA HIS A 238 18.19 -24.97 -9.83
C HIS A 238 19.14 -26.07 -10.25
N THR A 239 20.21 -26.36 -9.49
CA THR A 239 21.17 -27.40 -9.84
C THR A 239 20.79 -28.76 -9.27
N SER A 240 19.72 -28.84 -8.48
CA SER A 240 19.27 -30.08 -7.82
C SER A 240 18.09 -30.76 -8.52
N GLU A 241 17.56 -30.17 -9.59
CA GLU A 241 16.55 -30.74 -10.50
C GLU A 241 17.19 -31.26 -11.78
#